data_8d84882567749318039b517df61872aa
#
_entry.id   8d84882567749318039b517df61872aa
#
_cell.length_a   1.000
_cell.length_b   1.000
_cell.length_c   1.000
_cell.angle_alpha   90.00
_cell.angle_beta   90.00
_cell.angle_gamma   90.00
#
_symmetry.space_group_name_H-M   'P 1'
#
loop_
_entity.id
_entity.type
_entity.pdbx_description
1 polymer ?
#
loop_
_entity_poly.entity_id
_entity_poly.type
_entity_poly.pdbx_seq_one_letter_code
_entity_poly.pdbx_strand_id
1 'polypeptide(L)'
;MRKTLYLKFCLAYLIFGVFGFIVVATFVSNMTLEHLKREKAEALYKEATLVANTYASDLYNNEISLDTVKRQLDAIDIYLDSTIWIINPSGRLILDSSVPIDVENEVVVENFDPTITTGSYYTTGTFFDSFDEEMLSVFAPITTNFKVKGYVVIHTSMNQLEQSKESLLSISYIMLILFFLLSLIILLFFTEFVYLPLKKITTATEQYASGNMHYEFSVESEDEIGY
;
A
#
# COMPACT_ATOMS: atom_id res chain seq x y z
N MET A 1 -31.97 -31.18 13.60
CA MET A 1 -32.40 -30.31 12.50
C MET A 1 -31.62 -30.70 11.22
N ARG A 2 -32.32 -31.23 10.18
CA ARG A 2 -31.70 -31.44 8.87
C ARG A 2 -31.37 -30.05 8.28
N LYS A 3 -30.10 -29.68 8.23
CA LYS A 3 -29.67 -28.47 7.55
C LYS A 3 -30.02 -28.60 6.09
N THR A 4 -30.93 -27.77 5.60
CA THR A 4 -31.32 -27.77 4.19
C THR A 4 -30.11 -27.46 3.32
N LEU A 5 -30.02 -28.06 2.13
CA LEU A 5 -28.95 -27.82 1.15
C LEU A 5 -28.75 -26.32 0.93
N TYR A 6 -29.83 -25.56 0.85
CA TYR A 6 -29.85 -24.09 0.74
C TYR A 6 -29.03 -23.40 1.86
N LEU A 7 -29.26 -23.80 3.13
CA LEU A 7 -28.52 -23.20 4.25
C LEU A 7 -27.01 -23.46 4.16
N LYS A 8 -26.60 -24.63 3.63
CA LYS A 8 -25.18 -24.95 3.41
C LYS A 8 -24.57 -24.05 2.32
N PHE A 9 -25.30 -23.79 1.24
CA PHE A 9 -24.85 -22.88 0.19
C PHE A 9 -24.77 -21.43 0.69
N CYS A 10 -25.77 -20.93 1.40
CA CYS A 10 -25.73 -19.60 2.00
C CYS A 10 -24.56 -19.44 2.98
N LEU A 11 -24.29 -20.47 3.80
CA LEU A 11 -23.16 -20.44 4.74
C LEU A 11 -21.83 -20.44 4.02
N ALA A 12 -21.65 -21.28 2.99
CA ALA A 12 -20.45 -21.31 2.17
C ALA A 12 -20.19 -19.98 1.47
N TYR A 13 -21.25 -19.36 0.94
CA TYR A 13 -21.17 -18.05 0.31
C TYR A 13 -20.74 -16.96 1.30
N LEU A 14 -21.32 -16.95 2.50
CA LEU A 14 -20.94 -15.99 3.54
C LEU A 14 -19.48 -16.17 3.98
N ILE A 15 -19.04 -17.42 4.16
CA ILE A 15 -17.63 -17.73 4.50
C ILE A 15 -16.71 -17.22 3.39
N PHE A 16 -17.05 -17.43 2.13
CA PHE A 16 -16.27 -16.96 1.00
C PHE A 16 -16.14 -15.42 0.98
N GLY A 17 -17.24 -14.69 1.24
CA GLY A 17 -17.24 -13.23 1.33
C GLY A 17 -16.35 -12.70 2.47
N VAL A 18 -16.48 -13.31 3.67
CA VAL A 18 -15.63 -12.96 4.83
C VAL A 18 -14.17 -13.27 4.55
N PHE A 19 -13.87 -14.42 3.95
CA PHE A 19 -12.51 -14.77 3.57
C PHE A 19 -11.91 -13.77 2.57
N GLY A 20 -12.66 -13.38 1.54
CA GLY A 20 -12.24 -12.35 0.58
C GLY A 20 -11.91 -11.02 1.26
N PHE A 21 -12.75 -10.60 2.21
CA PHE A 21 -12.51 -9.40 3.01
C PHE A 21 -11.21 -9.49 3.82
N ILE A 22 -10.98 -10.61 4.51
CA ILE A 22 -9.74 -10.84 5.29
C ILE A 22 -8.51 -10.78 4.38
N VAL A 23 -8.56 -11.39 3.20
CA VAL A 23 -7.44 -11.38 2.24
C VAL A 23 -7.11 -9.95 1.80
N VAL A 24 -8.12 -9.14 1.45
CA VAL A 24 -7.90 -7.73 1.08
C VAL A 24 -7.37 -6.93 2.27
N ALA A 25 -7.96 -7.08 3.44
CA ALA A 25 -7.59 -6.31 4.63
C ALA A 25 -6.17 -6.62 5.15
N THR A 26 -5.65 -7.82 4.89
CA THR A 26 -4.33 -8.22 5.39
C THR A 26 -3.29 -8.25 4.28
N PHE A 27 -3.48 -9.10 3.28
CA PHE A 27 -2.48 -9.37 2.25
C PHE A 27 -2.31 -8.21 1.28
N VAL A 28 -3.43 -7.70 0.72
CA VAL A 28 -3.37 -6.58 -0.24
C VAL A 28 -2.87 -5.31 0.45
N SER A 29 -3.29 -5.05 1.70
CA SER A 29 -2.84 -3.90 2.48
C SER A 29 -1.31 -3.88 2.65
N ASN A 30 -0.71 -5.00 3.07
CA ASN A 30 0.74 -5.08 3.27
C ASN A 30 1.50 -4.97 1.95
N MET A 31 1.03 -5.64 0.89
CA MET A 31 1.66 -5.54 -0.43
C MET A 31 1.60 -4.12 -0.99
N THR A 32 0.49 -3.42 -0.81
CA THR A 32 0.33 -2.04 -1.28
C THR A 32 1.30 -1.11 -0.56
N LEU A 33 1.44 -1.21 0.77
CA LEU A 33 2.38 -0.38 1.52
C LEU A 33 3.82 -0.59 1.07
N GLU A 34 4.25 -1.85 0.95
CA GLU A 34 5.62 -2.17 0.52
C GLU A 34 5.89 -1.70 -0.93
N HIS A 35 4.90 -1.78 -1.79
CA HIS A 35 5.00 -1.25 -3.14
C HIS A 35 5.15 0.28 -3.15
N LEU A 36 4.29 0.99 -2.39
CA LEU A 36 4.35 2.45 -2.26
C LEU A 36 5.69 2.92 -1.66
N LYS A 37 6.19 2.24 -0.63
CA LYS A 37 7.52 2.54 -0.05
C LYS A 37 8.61 2.46 -1.10
N ARG A 38 8.64 1.36 -1.86
CA ARG A 38 9.67 1.14 -2.88
C ARG A 38 9.59 2.16 -4.01
N GLU A 39 8.39 2.44 -4.50
CA GLU A 39 8.15 3.40 -5.57
C GLU A 39 8.56 4.82 -5.14
N LYS A 40 8.13 5.26 -3.94
CA LYS A 40 8.49 6.56 -3.38
C LYS A 40 10.00 6.65 -3.13
N ALA A 41 10.61 5.60 -2.56
CA ALA A 41 12.05 5.56 -2.32
C ALA A 41 12.85 5.67 -3.63
N GLU A 42 12.44 4.99 -4.70
CA GLU A 42 13.09 5.09 -6.00
C GLU A 42 12.98 6.50 -6.59
N ALA A 43 11.81 7.13 -6.51
CA ALA A 43 11.60 8.50 -6.96
C ALA A 43 12.49 9.48 -6.18
N LEU A 44 12.47 9.39 -4.84
CA LEU A 44 13.30 10.24 -3.98
C LEU A 44 14.80 10.01 -4.18
N TYR A 45 15.24 8.78 -4.47
CA TYR A 45 16.64 8.49 -4.75
C TYR A 45 17.13 9.16 -6.03
N LYS A 46 16.31 9.22 -7.06
CA LYS A 46 16.62 9.96 -8.29
C LYS A 46 16.81 11.44 -8.00
N GLU A 47 15.94 12.05 -7.21
CA GLU A 47 16.06 13.44 -6.80
C GLU A 47 17.25 13.69 -5.87
N ALA A 48 17.45 12.83 -4.88
CA ALA A 48 18.62 12.94 -4.00
C ALA A 48 19.93 12.85 -4.79
N THR A 49 19.99 11.99 -5.80
CA THR A 49 21.15 11.85 -6.68
C THR A 49 21.34 13.09 -7.55
N LEU A 50 20.24 13.68 -8.05
CA LEU A 50 20.29 14.93 -8.81
C LEU A 50 20.84 16.07 -7.92
N VAL A 51 20.30 16.23 -6.71
CA VAL A 51 20.77 17.22 -5.74
C VAL A 51 22.25 17.01 -5.38
N ALA A 52 22.64 15.75 -5.14
CA ALA A 52 24.02 15.40 -4.79
C ALA A 52 25.02 15.76 -5.89
N ASN A 53 24.68 15.48 -7.15
CA ASN A 53 25.58 15.67 -8.28
C ASN A 53 25.58 17.10 -8.82
N THR A 54 24.54 17.89 -8.56
CA THR A 54 24.43 19.26 -9.07
C THR A 54 24.73 20.26 -7.97
N TYR A 55 23.80 20.43 -7.02
CA TYR A 55 23.90 21.53 -6.04
C TYR A 55 24.90 21.23 -4.91
N ALA A 56 24.89 20.03 -4.37
CA ALA A 56 25.74 19.69 -3.24
C ALA A 56 27.21 19.52 -3.67
N SER A 57 27.48 18.99 -4.87
CA SER A 57 28.82 18.91 -5.45
C SER A 57 29.41 20.31 -5.65
N ASP A 58 28.67 21.25 -6.23
CA ASP A 58 29.12 22.62 -6.48
C ASP A 58 29.35 23.38 -5.18
N LEU A 59 28.56 23.12 -4.12
CA LEU A 59 28.81 23.65 -2.78
C LEU A 59 30.17 23.20 -2.23
N TYR A 60 30.48 21.91 -2.32
CA TYR A 60 31.76 21.39 -1.84
C TYR A 60 32.96 21.80 -2.69
N ASN A 61 32.74 22.20 -3.93
CA ASN A 61 33.76 22.77 -4.80
C ASN A 61 33.90 24.29 -4.60
N ASN A 62 33.10 24.93 -3.74
CA ASN A 62 33.00 26.38 -3.53
C ASN A 62 32.60 27.17 -4.79
N GLU A 63 31.81 26.55 -5.67
CA GLU A 63 31.31 27.17 -6.90
C GLU A 63 30.03 27.96 -6.63
N ILE A 64 29.24 27.54 -5.64
CA ILE A 64 27.99 28.22 -5.23
C ILE A 64 27.93 28.41 -3.71
N SER A 65 27.18 29.43 -3.27
CA SER A 65 27.00 29.72 -1.85
C SER A 65 25.97 28.81 -1.17
N LEU A 66 26.11 28.63 0.15
CA LEU A 66 25.17 27.88 0.97
C LEU A 66 23.71 28.40 0.83
N ASP A 67 23.54 29.74 0.81
CA ASP A 67 22.22 30.37 0.61
C ASP A 67 21.58 30.02 -0.74
N THR A 68 22.40 29.84 -1.78
CA THR A 68 21.90 29.44 -3.10
C THR A 68 21.43 28.01 -3.08
N VAL A 69 22.20 27.12 -2.47
CA VAL A 69 21.80 25.70 -2.30
C VAL A 69 20.53 25.62 -1.47
N LYS A 70 20.46 26.35 -0.34
CA LYS A 70 19.26 26.38 0.52
C LYS A 70 18.00 26.72 -0.27
N ARG A 71 18.01 27.81 -1.06
CA ARG A 71 16.84 28.19 -1.88
C ARG A 71 16.44 27.12 -2.88
N GLN A 72 17.40 26.39 -3.45
CA GLN A 72 17.09 25.29 -4.36
C GLN A 72 16.47 24.11 -3.61
N LEU A 73 17.01 23.76 -2.44
CA LEU A 73 16.47 22.68 -1.62
C LEU A 73 15.07 23.03 -1.09
N ASP A 74 14.81 24.29 -0.68
CA ASP A 74 13.48 24.74 -0.26
C ASP A 74 12.44 24.58 -1.37
N ALA A 75 12.81 24.88 -2.61
CA ALA A 75 11.92 24.71 -3.75
C ALA A 75 11.61 23.21 -4.02
N ILE A 76 12.61 22.33 -3.87
CA ILE A 76 12.47 20.90 -4.04
C ILE A 76 11.66 20.29 -2.89
N ASP A 77 11.91 20.72 -1.65
CA ASP A 77 11.17 20.34 -0.44
C ASP A 77 9.66 20.59 -0.62
N ILE A 78 9.29 21.82 -1.00
CA ILE A 78 7.89 22.17 -1.27
C ILE A 78 7.28 21.31 -2.38
N TYR A 79 8.04 21.01 -3.44
CA TYR A 79 7.56 20.20 -4.55
C TYR A 79 7.37 18.72 -4.18
N LEU A 80 8.31 18.16 -3.41
CA LEU A 80 8.29 16.74 -3.01
C LEU A 80 7.45 16.46 -1.76
N ASP A 81 7.12 17.51 -0.99
CA ASP A 81 6.56 17.41 0.36
C ASP A 81 7.45 16.53 1.25
N SER A 82 8.77 16.85 1.29
CA SER A 82 9.80 15.99 1.87
C SER A 82 11.00 16.82 2.30
N THR A 83 11.46 16.65 3.53
CA THR A 83 12.61 17.39 4.08
C THR A 83 13.92 16.88 3.49
N ILE A 84 14.80 17.79 3.10
CA ILE A 84 16.11 17.48 2.47
C ILE A 84 17.24 17.94 3.36
N TRP A 85 18.11 17.00 3.71
CA TRP A 85 19.31 17.24 4.50
C TRP A 85 20.57 17.03 3.69
N ILE A 86 21.57 17.87 3.93
CA ILE A 86 22.96 17.62 3.52
C ILE A 86 23.75 17.32 4.78
N ILE A 87 24.31 16.13 4.89
CA ILE A 87 25.03 15.63 6.07
C ILE A 87 26.46 15.26 5.66
N ASN A 88 27.45 15.62 6.45
CA ASN A 88 28.81 15.15 6.22
C ASN A 88 29.01 13.70 6.72
N PRO A 89 30.15 13.04 6.40
CA PRO A 89 30.37 11.64 6.80
C PRO A 89 30.45 11.42 8.32
N SER A 90 30.62 12.47 9.13
CA SER A 90 30.61 12.37 10.60
C SER A 90 29.26 12.64 11.24
N GLY A 91 28.17 12.78 10.46
CA GLY A 91 26.82 13.02 10.98
C GLY A 91 26.50 14.51 11.21
N ARG A 92 27.42 15.44 10.93
CA ARG A 92 27.12 16.87 11.06
C ARG A 92 26.20 17.33 9.95
N LEU A 93 25.10 17.95 10.33
CA LEU A 93 24.13 18.55 9.42
C LEU A 93 24.70 19.84 8.85
N ILE A 94 24.88 19.92 7.53
CA ILE A 94 25.39 21.07 6.82
C ILE A 94 24.25 21.99 6.41
N LEU A 95 23.13 21.39 6.01
CA LEU A 95 21.95 22.11 5.56
C LEU A 95 20.68 21.25 5.79
N ASP A 96 19.64 21.94 6.23
CA ASP A 96 18.28 21.43 6.39
C ASP A 96 17.31 22.32 5.59
N SER A 97 16.49 21.73 4.70
CA SER A 97 15.52 22.49 3.92
C SER A 97 14.36 23.02 4.77
N SER A 98 14.05 22.41 5.89
CA SER A 98 12.89 22.76 6.72
C SER A 98 13.13 23.97 7.64
N VAL A 99 14.39 24.30 7.94
CA VAL A 99 14.76 25.38 8.86
C VAL A 99 15.66 26.41 8.21
N PRO A 100 15.67 27.68 8.67
CA PRO A 100 16.62 28.68 8.22
C PRO A 100 18.07 28.24 8.54
N ILE A 101 19.02 28.75 7.75
CA ILE A 101 20.46 28.49 8.02
C ILE A 101 20.82 29.12 9.37
N ASP A 102 21.29 28.27 10.29
CA ASP A 102 21.85 28.68 11.57
C ASP A 102 23.32 28.30 11.60
N VAL A 103 24.20 29.29 11.55
CA VAL A 103 25.67 29.09 11.54
C VAL A 103 26.22 28.95 12.95
N GLU A 104 25.46 29.37 13.97
CA GLU A 104 25.94 29.38 15.36
C GLU A 104 25.69 28.05 16.07
N ASN A 105 24.62 27.32 15.70
CA ASN A 105 24.28 26.04 16.30
C ASN A 105 24.59 24.88 15.37
N GLU A 106 25.63 24.12 15.70
CA GLU A 106 25.96 22.89 14.98
C GLU A 106 25.04 21.75 15.40
N VAL A 107 24.24 21.25 14.46
CA VAL A 107 23.40 20.06 14.66
C VAL A 107 24.19 18.83 14.20
N VAL A 108 24.27 17.84 15.06
CA VAL A 108 24.92 16.54 14.75
C VAL A 108 23.89 15.43 14.96
N VAL A 109 23.73 14.59 13.96
CA VAL A 109 22.92 13.38 14.05
C VAL A 109 23.72 12.33 14.82
N GLU A 110 23.28 12.02 16.03
CA GLU A 110 23.97 11.06 16.90
C GLU A 110 23.95 9.66 16.28
N ASN A 111 25.06 8.94 16.42
CA ASN A 111 25.22 7.57 15.89
C ASN A 111 24.99 7.44 14.38
N PHE A 112 25.17 8.52 13.62
CA PHE A 112 25.00 8.48 12.17
C PHE A 112 25.95 7.44 11.53
N ASP A 113 25.36 6.46 10.89
CA ASP A 113 26.07 5.42 10.14
C ASP A 113 25.50 5.30 8.73
N PRO A 114 26.21 5.81 7.72
CA PRO A 114 25.73 5.72 6.33
C PRO A 114 25.71 4.29 5.78
N THR A 115 26.27 3.32 6.51
CA THR A 115 26.28 1.91 6.10
C THR A 115 25.01 1.16 6.56
N ILE A 116 24.12 1.80 7.34
CA ILE A 116 22.88 1.19 7.83
C ILE A 116 21.97 0.71 6.68
N THR A 117 22.13 1.32 5.51
CA THR A 117 21.38 0.96 4.30
C THR A 117 21.93 -0.27 3.59
N THR A 118 22.81 -1.08 4.22
CA THR A 118 23.53 -2.20 3.62
C THR A 118 22.79 -2.91 2.48
N GLY A 119 23.11 -2.51 1.22
CA GLY A 119 22.47 -3.04 0.01
C GLY A 119 21.14 -2.39 -0.40
N SER A 120 20.63 -1.43 0.36
CA SER A 120 19.47 -0.59 0.02
C SER A 120 19.90 0.88 -0.01
N TYR A 121 19.20 1.70 -0.77
CA TYR A 121 19.42 3.16 -0.82
C TYR A 121 18.45 3.92 0.09
N TYR A 122 17.66 3.22 0.92
CA TYR A 122 16.71 3.82 1.86
C TYR A 122 16.62 3.03 3.16
N THR A 123 16.11 3.69 4.19
CA THR A 123 15.73 3.10 5.48
C THR A 123 14.38 3.64 5.92
N THR A 124 13.71 2.95 6.86
CA THR A 124 12.48 3.42 7.53
C THR A 124 12.71 3.45 9.03
N GLY A 125 12.14 4.43 9.71
CA GLY A 125 12.25 4.63 11.16
C GLY A 125 12.44 6.10 11.52
N THR A 126 12.84 6.38 12.75
CA THR A 126 13.02 7.73 13.31
C THR A 126 14.30 8.45 12.86
N PHE A 127 15.03 7.86 11.91
CA PHE A 127 16.31 8.38 11.41
C PHE A 127 17.28 8.79 12.52
N PHE A 128 17.85 7.80 13.19
CA PHE A 128 18.78 8.01 14.32
C PHE A 128 18.19 8.91 15.41
N ASP A 129 16.90 8.68 15.74
CA ASP A 129 16.14 9.45 16.75
C ASP A 129 16.06 10.97 16.49
N SER A 130 16.23 11.36 15.21
CA SER A 130 16.15 12.77 14.81
C SER A 130 14.72 13.24 14.55
N PHE A 131 13.77 12.32 14.39
CA PHE A 131 12.34 12.61 14.17
C PHE A 131 11.48 11.91 15.21
N ASP A 132 10.38 12.56 15.60
CA ASP A 132 9.39 12.00 16.51
C ASP A 132 8.44 11.00 15.83
N GLU A 133 8.46 10.92 14.49
CA GLU A 133 7.63 10.03 13.69
C GLU A 133 8.48 9.13 12.77
N GLU A 134 7.86 8.07 12.25
CA GLU A 134 8.52 7.20 11.28
C GLU A 134 8.65 7.91 9.93
N MET A 135 9.87 7.94 9.41
CA MET A 135 10.26 8.51 8.14
C MET A 135 10.74 7.43 7.17
N LEU A 136 10.47 7.62 5.90
CA LEU A 136 11.19 6.97 4.82
C LEU A 136 12.34 7.89 4.44
N SER A 137 13.58 7.45 4.68
CA SER A 137 14.79 8.24 4.47
C SER A 137 15.65 7.63 3.37
N VAL A 138 15.97 8.41 2.36
CA VAL A 138 16.72 7.99 1.17
C VAL A 138 18.05 8.69 1.12
N PHE A 139 19.14 7.95 0.82
CA PHE A 139 20.50 8.43 0.85
C PHE A 139 21.13 8.46 -0.54
N ALA A 140 21.72 9.59 -0.92
CA ALA A 140 22.59 9.69 -2.09
C ALA A 140 23.95 10.26 -1.69
N PRO A 141 25.08 9.60 -2.03
CA PRO A 141 26.41 10.09 -1.70
C PRO A 141 26.77 11.30 -2.56
N ILE A 142 27.35 12.32 -1.92
CA ILE A 142 28.00 13.46 -2.58
C ILE A 142 29.45 13.11 -2.83
N THR A 143 29.81 12.91 -4.08
CA THR A 143 31.15 12.46 -4.45
C THR A 143 31.88 13.56 -5.21
N THR A 144 33.03 14.00 -4.69
CA THR A 144 33.93 14.98 -5.33
C THR A 144 35.35 14.43 -5.31
N ASN A 145 36.05 14.50 -6.44
CA ASN A 145 37.41 13.99 -6.59
C ASN A 145 37.57 12.53 -6.11
N PHE A 146 36.63 11.66 -6.49
CA PHE A 146 36.57 10.23 -6.13
C PHE A 146 36.50 9.96 -4.61
N LYS A 147 36.06 10.92 -3.82
CA LYS A 147 35.84 10.77 -2.37
C LYS A 147 34.42 11.19 -2.00
N VAL A 148 33.82 10.43 -1.12
CA VAL A 148 32.52 10.81 -0.52
C VAL A 148 32.77 11.97 0.45
N LYS A 149 32.11 13.08 0.22
CA LYS A 149 32.19 14.32 1.02
C LYS A 149 31.02 14.47 1.98
N GLY A 150 29.94 13.80 1.69
CA GLY A 150 28.69 13.84 2.46
C GLY A 150 27.61 13.02 1.80
N TYR A 151 26.42 13.23 2.28
CA TYR A 151 25.21 12.56 1.79
C TYR A 151 24.09 13.59 1.67
N VAL A 152 23.34 13.51 0.59
CA VAL A 152 22.00 14.09 0.52
C VAL A 152 21.05 13.06 1.08
N VAL A 153 20.25 13.44 2.05
CA VAL A 153 19.20 12.58 2.61
C VAL A 153 17.85 13.26 2.41
N ILE A 154 16.92 12.56 1.82
CA ILE A 154 15.54 13.05 1.67
C ILE A 154 14.65 12.23 2.58
N HIS A 155 13.89 12.92 3.44
CA HIS A 155 13.00 12.35 4.41
C HIS A 155 11.56 12.63 4.01
N THR A 156 10.72 11.61 3.96
CA THR A 156 9.26 11.75 3.81
C THR A 156 8.54 11.00 4.92
N SER A 157 7.43 11.56 5.41
CA SER A 157 6.67 10.94 6.49
C SER A 157 6.02 9.63 6.03
N MET A 158 6.16 8.58 6.85
CA MET A 158 5.46 7.30 6.61
C MET A 158 3.95 7.47 6.70
N ASN A 159 3.45 8.45 7.46
CA ASN A 159 2.03 8.75 7.55
C ASN A 159 1.42 9.14 6.19
N GLN A 160 2.17 9.85 5.33
CA GLN A 160 1.71 10.19 3.98
C GLN A 160 1.54 8.93 3.10
N LEU A 161 2.47 7.97 3.22
CA LEU A 161 2.38 6.70 2.49
C LEU A 161 1.21 5.86 3.01
N GLU A 162 0.97 5.87 4.31
CA GLU A 162 -0.17 5.18 4.92
C GLU A 162 -1.51 5.77 4.47
N GLN A 163 -1.64 7.09 4.41
CA GLN A 163 -2.82 7.75 3.85
C GLN A 163 -3.05 7.39 2.38
N SER A 164 -1.98 7.35 1.58
CA SER A 164 -2.05 6.92 0.18
C SER A 164 -2.49 5.46 0.06
N LYS A 165 -1.95 4.58 0.92
CA LYS A 165 -2.38 3.18 1.03
C LYS A 165 -3.88 3.07 1.38
N GLU A 166 -4.36 3.82 2.37
CA GLU A 166 -5.77 3.81 2.77
C GLU A 166 -6.70 4.26 1.65
N SER A 167 -6.31 5.28 0.89
CA SER A 167 -7.04 5.71 -0.31
C SER A 167 -7.16 4.59 -1.34
N LEU A 168 -6.08 3.88 -1.65
CA LEU A 168 -6.08 2.77 -2.60
C LEU A 168 -6.88 1.57 -2.07
N LEU A 169 -6.78 1.28 -0.77
CA LEU A 169 -7.56 0.22 -0.15
C LEU A 169 -9.05 0.52 -0.15
N SER A 170 -9.45 1.77 0.02
CA SER A 170 -10.88 2.15 -0.02
C SER A 170 -11.51 1.81 -1.37
N ILE A 171 -10.78 2.03 -2.47
CA ILE A 171 -11.21 1.62 -3.82
C ILE A 171 -11.34 0.11 -3.90
N SER A 172 -10.36 -0.63 -3.35
CA SER A 172 -10.39 -2.09 -3.33
C SER A 172 -11.58 -2.65 -2.54
N TYR A 173 -11.94 -2.03 -1.41
CA TYR A 173 -13.13 -2.40 -0.64
C TYR A 173 -14.44 -2.11 -1.38
N ILE A 174 -14.54 -0.99 -2.07
CA ILE A 174 -15.72 -0.68 -2.90
C ILE A 174 -15.89 -1.74 -4.00
N MET A 175 -14.81 -2.09 -4.68
CA MET A 175 -14.82 -3.14 -5.71
C MET A 175 -15.23 -4.50 -5.13
N LEU A 176 -14.73 -4.86 -3.96
CA LEU A 176 -15.08 -6.10 -3.27
C LEU A 176 -16.58 -6.14 -2.91
N ILE A 177 -17.13 -5.03 -2.43
CA ILE A 177 -18.57 -4.91 -2.13
C ILE A 177 -19.40 -5.08 -3.41
N LEU A 178 -18.99 -4.44 -4.52
CA LEU A 178 -19.68 -4.58 -5.80
C LEU A 178 -19.67 -6.04 -6.29
N PHE A 179 -18.54 -6.72 -6.24
CA PHE A 179 -18.45 -8.13 -6.59
C PHE A 179 -19.30 -9.01 -5.68
N PHE A 180 -19.34 -8.70 -4.38
CA PHE A 180 -20.18 -9.43 -3.44
C PHE A 180 -21.67 -9.26 -3.76
N LEU A 181 -22.12 -8.05 -4.08
CA LEU A 181 -23.50 -7.78 -4.51
C LEU A 181 -23.86 -8.49 -5.82
N LEU A 182 -22.96 -8.43 -6.81
CA LEU A 182 -23.16 -9.16 -8.07
C LEU A 182 -23.27 -10.66 -7.84
N SER A 183 -22.42 -11.22 -7.00
CA SER A 183 -22.45 -12.63 -6.63
C SER A 183 -23.72 -13.00 -5.88
N LEU A 184 -24.30 -12.10 -5.09
CA LEU A 184 -25.59 -12.31 -4.42
C LEU A 184 -26.73 -12.39 -5.44
N ILE A 185 -26.70 -11.58 -6.48
CA ILE A 185 -27.68 -11.67 -7.59
C ILE A 185 -27.59 -13.05 -8.25
N ILE A 186 -26.38 -13.52 -8.53
CA ILE A 186 -26.18 -14.87 -9.10
C ILE A 186 -26.74 -15.95 -8.17
N LEU A 187 -26.56 -15.82 -6.85
CA LEU A 187 -27.11 -16.75 -5.87
C LEU A 187 -28.65 -16.77 -5.90
N LEU A 188 -29.28 -15.59 -6.09
CA LEU A 188 -30.74 -15.51 -6.25
C LEU A 188 -31.23 -16.22 -7.51
N PHE A 189 -30.57 -15.99 -8.65
CA PHE A 189 -30.84 -16.70 -9.89
C PHE A 189 -30.66 -18.21 -9.73
N PHE A 190 -29.55 -18.67 -9.12
CA PHE A 190 -29.36 -20.08 -8.84
C PHE A 190 -30.46 -20.67 -7.97
N THR A 191 -30.94 -19.92 -6.98
CA THR A 191 -32.04 -20.35 -6.11
C THR A 191 -33.31 -20.55 -6.89
N GLU A 192 -33.66 -19.60 -7.76
CA GLU A 192 -34.93 -19.61 -8.53
C GLU A 192 -34.91 -20.67 -9.64
N PHE A 193 -33.83 -20.69 -10.43
CA PHE A 193 -33.76 -21.53 -11.64
C PHE A 193 -33.25 -22.95 -11.42
N VAL A 194 -32.48 -23.19 -10.34
CA VAL A 194 -31.89 -24.50 -10.10
C VAL A 194 -32.43 -25.15 -8.83
N TYR A 195 -32.31 -24.45 -7.69
CA TYR A 195 -32.63 -25.05 -6.40
C TYR A 195 -34.10 -25.35 -6.23
N LEU A 196 -35.02 -24.43 -6.56
CA LEU A 196 -36.45 -24.61 -6.39
C LEU A 196 -37.02 -25.73 -7.31
N PRO A 197 -36.67 -25.80 -8.62
CA PRO A 197 -37.09 -26.92 -9.46
C PRO A 197 -36.59 -28.28 -8.96
N LEU A 198 -35.32 -28.40 -8.60
CA LEU A 198 -34.77 -29.63 -8.04
C LEU A 198 -35.48 -30.07 -6.75
N LYS A 199 -35.83 -29.13 -5.90
CA LYS A 199 -36.59 -29.40 -4.67
C LYS A 199 -37.98 -29.92 -4.99
N LYS A 200 -38.67 -29.37 -6.01
CA LYS A 200 -39.97 -29.85 -6.46
C LYS A 200 -39.86 -31.32 -6.93
N ILE A 201 -38.89 -31.64 -7.77
CA ILE A 201 -38.64 -33.02 -8.25
C ILE A 201 -38.36 -33.96 -7.08
N THR A 202 -37.50 -33.56 -6.13
CA THR A 202 -37.19 -34.38 -4.95
C THR A 202 -38.45 -34.66 -4.13
N THR A 203 -39.29 -33.64 -3.91
CA THR A 203 -40.56 -33.79 -3.16
C THR A 203 -41.52 -34.72 -3.90
N ALA A 204 -41.64 -34.61 -5.22
CA ALA A 204 -42.48 -35.49 -6.02
C ALA A 204 -42.01 -36.94 -5.94
N THR A 205 -40.70 -37.15 -6.04
CA THR A 205 -40.11 -38.50 -5.90
C THR A 205 -40.37 -39.10 -4.52
N GLU A 206 -40.29 -38.31 -3.45
CA GLU A 206 -40.61 -38.74 -2.08
C GLU A 206 -42.12 -39.11 -1.95
N GLN A 207 -43.01 -38.35 -2.57
CA GLN A 207 -44.45 -38.65 -2.58
C GLN A 207 -44.77 -39.95 -3.31
N TYR A 208 -44.19 -40.16 -4.50
CA TYR A 208 -44.32 -41.41 -5.25
C TYR A 208 -43.77 -42.62 -4.49
N ALA A 209 -42.61 -42.48 -3.87
CA ALA A 209 -41.98 -43.53 -3.06
C ALA A 209 -42.83 -43.88 -1.81
N SER A 210 -43.61 -42.95 -1.28
CA SER A 210 -44.54 -43.16 -0.16
C SER A 210 -45.87 -43.76 -0.57
N GLY A 211 -46.08 -44.02 -1.88
CA GLY A 211 -47.32 -44.60 -2.43
C GLY A 211 -48.35 -43.59 -2.90
N ASN A 212 -48.10 -42.28 -2.82
CA ASN A 212 -48.99 -41.27 -3.32
C ASN A 212 -48.78 -41.07 -4.83
N MET A 213 -49.36 -41.96 -5.65
CA MET A 213 -49.21 -41.95 -7.11
C MET A 213 -50.04 -40.84 -7.78
N HIS A 214 -50.89 -40.13 -7.05
CA HIS A 214 -51.75 -39.04 -7.57
C HIS A 214 -51.17 -37.66 -7.26
N TYR A 215 -49.93 -37.57 -6.79
CA TYR A 215 -49.28 -36.30 -6.56
C TYR A 215 -48.95 -35.63 -7.90
N GLU A 216 -49.67 -34.54 -8.21
CA GLU A 216 -49.41 -33.74 -9.40
C GLU A 216 -48.33 -32.72 -9.10
N PHE A 217 -47.26 -32.67 -9.90
CA PHE A 217 -46.26 -31.62 -9.85
C PHE A 217 -45.95 -31.13 -11.27
N SER A 218 -45.69 -29.85 -11.39
CA SER A 218 -45.17 -29.27 -12.62
C SER A 218 -43.83 -28.63 -12.36
N VAL A 219 -42.86 -28.88 -13.22
CA VAL A 219 -41.62 -28.15 -13.32
C VAL A 219 -41.76 -27.24 -14.53
N GLU A 220 -41.99 -25.97 -14.30
CA GLU A 220 -42.15 -24.96 -15.35
C GLU A 220 -40.77 -24.46 -15.77
N SER A 221 -39.99 -25.32 -16.40
CA SER A 221 -38.67 -24.99 -16.95
C SER A 221 -38.58 -25.55 -18.36
N GLU A 222 -38.05 -24.75 -19.29
CA GLU A 222 -37.83 -25.16 -20.67
C GLU A 222 -36.40 -25.70 -20.91
N ASP A 223 -35.64 -25.93 -19.81
CA ASP A 223 -34.28 -26.45 -19.82
C ASP A 223 -34.23 -27.95 -19.47
N GLU A 224 -33.00 -28.49 -19.29
CA GLU A 224 -32.77 -29.92 -18.97
C GLU A 224 -33.38 -30.37 -17.63
N ILE A 225 -33.83 -29.42 -16.79
CA ILE A 225 -34.49 -29.72 -15.50
C ILE A 225 -36.00 -29.91 -15.69
N GLY A 226 -36.57 -29.29 -16.72
CA GLY A 226 -38.01 -29.39 -17.06
C GLY A 226 -38.37 -30.55 -17.99
N TYR A 227 -37.39 -31.18 -18.63
CA TYR A 227 -37.55 -32.35 -19.50
C TYR A 227 -37.45 -33.62 -18.69
#